data_8c9dd757e2fcda65936c3c3a43170d2f
#
_entry.id   8c9dd757e2fcda65936c3c3a43170d2f
#
_cell.length_a   1.000
_cell.length_b   1.000
_cell.length_c   1.000
_cell.angle_alpha   90.00
_cell.angle_beta   90.00
_cell.angle_gamma   90.00
#
_symmetry.space_group_name_H-M   'P 1'
#
loop_
_entity.id
_entity.type
_entity.pdbx_description
1 polymer ?
#
loop_
_entity_poly.entity_id
_entity_poly.type
_entity_poly.pdbx_seq_one_letter_code
_entity_poly.pdbx_strand_id
1 'polypeptide(L)'
;MSHGAGAIRPRLFSKMIKRLDTLEVATADLADAASIYEKNFGFAVSRSADGKSASVKVGGAEIRLVAGPTIDSSGEGMVGLWLEAEDVDQVTADFRAAGLDTGAIRIESGRRILLIDPRLANQVPLFIFDRKV
;
A
#
# COMPACT_ATOMS: atom_id res chain seq x y z
N MET A 1 5.02 -34.14 -2.67
CA MET A 1 5.16 -33.62 -2.41
C MET A 1 4.82 -32.78 -1.90
N SER A 2 4.51 -32.41 -1.47
CA SER A 2 4.01 -31.64 -0.99
C SER A 2 4.32 -30.63 -0.84
N HIS A 3 4.19 -30.17 -0.92
CA HIS A 3 4.56 -29.24 -0.77
C HIS A 3 4.12 -28.22 -0.45
N GLY A 4 4.38 -27.58 -0.13
CA GLY A 4 3.76 -26.33 0.11
C GLY A 4 2.31 -26.38 0.46
N ALA A 5 1.84 -27.37 1.05
CA ALA A 5 0.45 -27.41 1.47
C ALA A 5 0.17 -26.17 2.33
N GLY A 6 -0.86 -25.40 1.99
CA GLY A 6 -1.23 -24.19 2.70
C GLY A 6 -0.45 -22.94 2.30
N ALA A 7 0.54 -23.05 1.46
CA ALA A 7 1.29 -21.88 1.01
C ALA A 7 0.56 -21.19 -0.13
N ILE A 8 0.61 -19.87 -0.17
CA ILE A 8 0.15 -19.11 -1.32
C ILE A 8 1.05 -19.46 -2.50
N ARG A 9 0.46 -19.64 -3.64
CA ARG A 9 1.23 -19.84 -4.87
C ARG A 9 1.63 -18.48 -5.41
N PRO A 10 2.90 -18.06 -5.29
CA PRO A 10 3.31 -16.71 -5.65
C PRO A 10 2.91 -16.30 -7.05
N ARG A 11 3.04 -17.24 -7.99
CA ARG A 11 2.71 -16.98 -9.38
C ARG A 11 1.23 -16.60 -9.57
N LEU A 12 0.33 -17.30 -8.85
CA LEU A 12 -1.10 -17.02 -8.95
C LEU A 12 -1.44 -15.68 -8.31
N PHE A 13 -0.86 -15.43 -7.15
CA PHE A 13 -1.07 -14.17 -6.46
C PHE A 13 -0.61 -12.99 -7.31
N SER A 14 0.57 -13.08 -7.91
CA SER A 14 1.09 -11.97 -8.71
C SER A 14 0.24 -11.69 -9.94
N LYS A 15 -0.45 -12.70 -10.49
CA LYS A 15 -1.35 -12.49 -11.61
C LYS A 15 -2.60 -11.70 -11.23
N MET A 16 -2.97 -11.74 -9.96
CA MET A 16 -4.15 -11.00 -9.49
C MET A 16 -3.83 -9.56 -9.16
N ILE A 17 -2.58 -9.24 -8.98
CA ILE A 17 -2.16 -7.86 -8.70
C ILE A 17 -1.93 -7.15 -10.03
N LYS A 18 -2.69 -6.10 -10.26
CA LYS A 18 -2.59 -5.33 -11.50
C LYS A 18 -1.40 -4.39 -11.49
N ARG A 19 -1.14 -3.75 -10.35
CA ARG A 19 -0.08 -2.75 -10.28
C ARG A 19 0.16 -2.30 -8.84
N LEU A 20 1.33 -1.72 -8.64
CA LEU A 20 1.61 -0.92 -7.46
C LEU A 20 0.91 0.44 -7.68
N ASP A 21 0.04 0.80 -6.75
CA ASP A 21 -0.71 2.05 -6.86
C ASP A 21 -0.07 3.17 -6.06
N THR A 22 0.21 2.95 -4.79
CA THR A 22 0.71 4.00 -3.89
C THR A 22 1.70 3.43 -2.90
N LEU A 23 2.78 4.16 -2.69
CA LEU A 23 3.70 3.96 -1.59
C LEU A 23 3.48 5.10 -0.61
N GLU A 24 3.05 4.79 0.59
CA GLU A 24 2.75 5.79 1.60
C GLU A 24 3.93 5.92 2.57
N VAL A 25 4.45 7.13 2.70
CA VAL A 25 5.64 7.41 3.50
C VAL A 25 5.32 8.52 4.49
N ALA A 26 5.55 8.27 5.76
CA ALA A 26 5.41 9.29 6.79
C ALA A 26 6.71 10.08 6.91
N THR A 27 6.57 11.37 7.17
CA THR A 27 7.72 12.25 7.35
C THR A 27 7.45 13.22 8.48
N ALA A 28 8.50 13.55 9.23
CA ALA A 28 8.42 14.52 10.30
C ALA A 28 8.31 15.95 9.77
N ASP A 29 8.84 16.20 8.57
CA ASP A 29 8.80 17.52 7.93
C ASP A 29 8.30 17.36 6.50
N LEU A 30 6.99 17.51 6.34
CA LEU A 30 6.34 17.31 5.05
C LEU A 30 6.82 18.31 4.00
N ALA A 31 6.97 19.58 4.37
CA ALA A 31 7.38 20.61 3.44
C ALA A 31 8.80 20.33 2.90
N ASP A 32 9.71 19.94 3.78
CA ASP A 32 11.06 19.62 3.38
C ASP A 32 11.10 18.38 2.48
N ALA A 33 10.38 17.33 2.86
CA ALA A 33 10.32 16.10 2.08
C ALA A 33 9.77 16.39 0.67
N ALA A 34 8.69 17.13 0.57
CA ALA A 34 8.12 17.49 -0.72
C ALA A 34 9.12 18.27 -1.58
N SER A 35 9.84 19.21 -0.96
CA SER A 35 10.86 20.00 -1.67
C SER A 35 12.00 19.14 -2.20
N ILE A 36 12.39 18.12 -1.47
CA ILE A 36 13.43 17.20 -1.91
C ILE A 36 13.03 16.52 -3.21
N TYR A 37 11.80 16.03 -3.30
CA TYR A 37 11.33 15.38 -4.52
C TYR A 37 11.27 16.36 -5.70
N GLU A 38 10.87 17.59 -5.45
CA GLU A 38 10.82 18.61 -6.50
C GLU A 38 12.22 19.02 -6.97
N LYS A 39 13.07 19.38 -6.03
CA LYS A 39 14.36 20.02 -6.35
C LYS A 39 15.43 19.03 -6.73
N ASN A 40 15.49 17.90 -6.02
CA ASN A 40 16.55 16.93 -6.26
C ASN A 40 16.23 15.99 -7.42
N PHE A 41 14.96 15.69 -7.64
CA PHE A 41 14.57 14.70 -8.63
C PHE A 41 13.67 15.25 -9.76
N GLY A 42 13.19 16.47 -9.61
CA GLY A 42 12.37 17.09 -10.66
C GLY A 42 10.97 16.52 -10.79
N PHE A 43 10.46 15.84 -9.77
CA PHE A 43 9.11 15.32 -9.81
C PHE A 43 8.08 16.41 -9.59
N ALA A 44 6.91 16.25 -10.20
CA ALA A 44 5.77 17.11 -9.90
C ALA A 44 5.18 16.69 -8.56
N VAL A 45 4.97 17.65 -7.68
CA VAL A 45 4.43 17.40 -6.34
C VAL A 45 3.16 18.21 -6.16
N SER A 46 2.09 17.54 -5.73
CA SER A 46 0.83 18.18 -5.40
C SER A 46 0.66 18.15 -3.89
N ARG A 47 0.38 19.28 -3.29
CA ARG A 47 0.20 19.39 -1.85
C ARG A 47 -1.28 19.47 -1.51
N SER A 48 -1.70 18.77 -0.44
CA SER A 48 -3.09 18.86 0.00
C SER A 48 -3.39 20.25 0.58
N ALA A 49 -4.66 20.62 0.52
CA ALA A 49 -5.08 21.93 1.01
C ALA A 49 -4.86 22.10 2.52
N ASP A 50 -4.93 21.01 3.27
CA ASP A 50 -4.75 21.04 4.72
C ASP A 50 -3.28 20.96 5.15
N GLY A 51 -2.35 20.81 4.20
CA GLY A 51 -0.93 20.72 4.48
C GLY A 51 -0.49 19.43 5.15
N LYS A 52 -1.33 18.40 5.19
CA LYS A 52 -1.04 17.15 5.89
C LYS A 52 -0.54 16.05 5.00
N SER A 53 -0.57 16.24 3.69
CA SER A 53 -0.07 15.26 2.75
C SER A 53 0.41 15.92 1.47
N ALA A 54 1.22 15.19 0.72
CA ALA A 54 1.65 15.59 -0.60
C ALA A 54 1.73 14.35 -1.47
N SER A 55 1.50 14.51 -2.75
CA SER A 55 1.50 13.42 -3.71
C SER A 55 2.56 13.64 -4.76
N VAL A 56 3.40 12.65 -4.97
CA VAL A 56 4.46 12.67 -5.99
C VAL A 56 4.12 11.61 -7.01
N LYS A 57 3.87 12.01 -8.25
CA LYS A 57 3.56 11.07 -9.32
C LYS A 57 4.84 10.51 -9.91
N VAL A 58 4.93 9.19 -9.97
CA VAL A 58 6.09 8.50 -10.52
C VAL A 58 5.58 7.42 -11.45
N GLY A 59 5.60 7.71 -12.75
CA GLY A 59 5.04 6.80 -13.75
C GLY A 59 3.57 6.56 -13.47
N GLY A 60 3.16 5.31 -13.41
CA GLY A 60 1.78 4.95 -13.09
C GLY A 60 1.48 4.85 -11.61
N ALA A 61 2.46 5.14 -10.77
CA ALA A 61 2.31 5.01 -9.32
C ALA A 61 2.42 6.36 -8.64
N GLU A 62 2.18 6.36 -7.33
CA GLU A 62 2.23 7.56 -6.52
C GLU A 62 3.04 7.30 -5.25
N ILE A 63 3.90 8.24 -4.88
CA ILE A 63 4.45 8.26 -3.53
C ILE A 63 3.64 9.29 -2.76
N ARG A 64 2.98 8.86 -1.70
CA ARG A 64 2.18 9.74 -0.88
C ARG A 64 2.92 10.04 0.40
N LEU A 65 3.25 11.31 0.59
CA LEU A 65 3.92 11.78 1.79
C LEU A 65 2.88 12.21 2.79
N VAL A 66 2.97 11.73 4.03
CA VAL A 66 2.03 12.09 5.08
C VAL A 66 2.79 12.58 6.30
N ALA A 67 2.24 13.61 6.95
CA ALA A 67 2.79 14.10 8.20
C ALA A 67 2.26 13.23 9.34
N GLY A 68 3.14 12.88 10.26
CA GLY A 68 2.68 12.18 11.44
C GLY A 68 3.60 11.06 11.90
N PRO A 69 3.21 10.38 12.96
CA PRO A 69 4.04 9.31 13.52
C PRO A 69 4.07 8.08 12.62
N THR A 70 5.19 7.37 12.69
CA THR A 70 5.36 6.09 12.00
C THR A 70 5.23 4.94 12.99
N ILE A 71 5.30 3.73 12.47
CA ILE A 71 5.26 2.52 13.30
C ILE A 71 6.41 2.50 14.30
N ASP A 72 7.58 2.97 13.89
CA ASP A 72 8.77 2.96 14.75
C ASP A 72 8.91 4.25 15.56
N SER A 73 7.93 5.12 15.51
CA SER A 73 7.87 6.39 16.24
C SER A 73 9.00 7.36 15.92
N SER A 74 9.76 7.12 14.86
CA SER A 74 10.79 8.06 14.42
C SER A 74 10.20 9.26 13.69
N GLY A 75 8.96 9.15 13.23
CA GLY A 75 8.33 10.15 12.38
C GLY A 75 8.66 10.02 10.92
N GLU A 76 9.42 8.99 10.55
CA GLU A 76 9.90 8.77 9.20
C GLU A 76 9.72 7.30 8.82
N GLY A 77 9.45 7.02 7.57
CA GLY A 77 9.45 5.67 7.05
C GLY A 77 8.17 5.28 6.33
N MET A 78 8.17 4.09 5.77
CA MET A 78 7.04 3.58 5.01
C MET A 78 5.91 3.17 5.95
N VAL A 79 4.70 3.67 5.69
CA VAL A 79 3.54 3.35 6.50
C VAL A 79 2.44 2.64 5.72
N GLY A 80 2.62 2.42 4.44
CA GLY A 80 1.64 1.68 3.67
C GLY A 80 2.09 1.43 2.25
N LEU A 81 1.75 0.24 1.76
CA LEU A 81 1.98 -0.13 0.38
C LEU A 81 0.63 -0.55 -0.19
N TRP A 82 0.19 0.14 -1.24
CA TRP A 82 -1.13 -0.07 -1.83
C TRP A 82 -0.99 -0.76 -3.18
N LEU A 83 -1.58 -1.92 -3.29
CA LEU A 83 -1.58 -2.71 -4.53
C LEU A 83 -2.99 -2.82 -5.05
N GLU A 84 -3.18 -2.53 -6.32
CA GLU A 84 -4.48 -2.72 -6.96
C GLU A 84 -4.58 -4.13 -7.50
N ALA A 85 -5.68 -4.82 -7.16
CA ALA A 85 -5.94 -6.18 -7.60
C ALA A 85 -7.12 -6.20 -8.54
N GLU A 86 -7.28 -7.32 -9.26
CA GLU A 86 -8.45 -7.54 -10.08
C GLU A 86 -9.69 -7.73 -9.21
N ASP A 87 -9.56 -8.48 -8.11
CA ASP A 87 -10.71 -8.86 -7.29
C ASP A 87 -10.23 -9.22 -5.89
N VAL A 88 -10.55 -8.38 -4.90
CA VAL A 88 -10.10 -8.65 -3.53
C VAL A 88 -10.79 -9.85 -2.91
N ASP A 89 -11.98 -10.25 -3.39
CA ASP A 89 -12.61 -11.48 -2.90
C ASP A 89 -11.77 -12.68 -3.25
N GLN A 90 -11.20 -12.70 -4.46
CA GLN A 90 -10.33 -13.79 -4.87
C GLN A 90 -9.02 -13.80 -4.08
N VAL A 91 -8.46 -12.63 -3.81
CA VAL A 91 -7.26 -12.52 -2.97
C VAL A 91 -7.55 -13.07 -1.59
N THR A 92 -8.70 -12.70 -1.01
CA THR A 92 -9.10 -13.19 0.31
C THR A 92 -9.23 -14.71 0.30
N ALA A 93 -9.87 -15.26 -0.72
CA ALA A 93 -10.05 -16.71 -0.82
C ALA A 93 -8.71 -17.44 -0.91
N ASP A 94 -7.76 -16.90 -1.68
CA ASP A 94 -6.45 -17.52 -1.82
C ASP A 94 -5.65 -17.46 -0.52
N PHE A 95 -5.73 -16.35 0.20
CA PHE A 95 -5.05 -16.24 1.49
C PHE A 95 -5.64 -17.24 2.49
N ARG A 96 -6.96 -17.36 2.54
CA ARG A 96 -7.62 -18.32 3.44
C ARG A 96 -7.27 -19.75 3.07
N ALA A 97 -7.22 -20.05 1.79
CA ALA A 97 -6.83 -21.38 1.31
C ALA A 97 -5.39 -21.72 1.72
N ALA A 98 -4.54 -20.71 1.85
CA ALA A 98 -3.17 -20.88 2.31
C ALA A 98 -3.05 -20.88 3.83
N GLY A 99 -4.15 -20.81 4.55
CA GLY A 99 -4.15 -20.80 6.01
C GLY A 99 -3.80 -19.45 6.63
N LEU A 100 -3.88 -18.38 5.85
CA LEU A 100 -3.55 -17.03 6.34
C LEU A 100 -4.84 -16.27 6.63
N ASP A 101 -4.86 -15.59 7.76
CA ASP A 101 -6.00 -14.76 8.13
C ASP A 101 -5.94 -13.42 7.43
N THR A 102 -7.11 -12.96 7.00
CA THR A 102 -7.27 -11.61 6.49
C THR A 102 -8.36 -10.92 7.29
N GLY A 103 -8.31 -9.60 7.35
CA GLY A 103 -9.38 -8.84 7.96
C GLY A 103 -10.59 -8.78 7.05
N ALA A 104 -11.63 -8.08 7.51
CA ALA A 104 -12.81 -7.84 6.71
C ALA A 104 -12.49 -6.84 5.61
N ILE A 105 -13.15 -6.99 4.47
CA ILE A 105 -13.03 -6.04 3.38
C ILE A 105 -13.79 -4.77 3.75
N ARG A 106 -13.13 -3.62 3.64
CA ARG A 106 -13.74 -2.31 3.87
C ARG A 106 -14.07 -1.66 2.54
N ILE A 107 -15.12 -0.86 2.53
CA ILE A 107 -15.45 -0.04 1.37
C ILE A 107 -15.20 1.41 1.74
N GLU A 108 -14.35 2.08 0.98
CA GLU A 108 -13.90 3.44 1.27
C GLU A 108 -13.51 4.13 -0.02
N SER A 109 -14.06 5.32 -0.27
CA SER A 109 -13.70 6.15 -1.44
C SER A 109 -13.80 5.38 -2.76
N GLY A 110 -14.84 4.58 -2.93
CA GLY A 110 -15.08 3.83 -4.16
C GLY A 110 -14.16 2.63 -4.36
N ARG A 111 -13.51 2.18 -3.29
CA ARG A 111 -12.60 1.02 -3.34
C ARG A 111 -13.00 0.00 -2.28
N ARG A 112 -12.79 -1.27 -2.60
CA ARG A 112 -12.88 -2.35 -1.62
C ARG A 112 -11.47 -2.64 -1.17
N ILE A 113 -11.20 -2.55 0.13
CA ILE A 113 -9.86 -2.58 0.67
C ILE A 113 -9.69 -3.75 1.63
N LEU A 114 -8.62 -4.51 1.41
CA LEU A 114 -8.22 -5.60 2.27
C LEU A 114 -6.87 -5.24 2.89
N LEU A 115 -6.83 -5.16 4.21
CA LEU A 115 -5.58 -4.92 4.93
C LEU A 115 -4.95 -6.25 5.28
N ILE A 116 -3.71 -6.44 4.88
CA ILE A 116 -2.95 -7.63 5.22
C ILE A 116 -2.17 -7.34 6.51
N ASP A 117 -2.18 -8.27 7.43
CA ASP A 117 -1.44 -8.15 8.69
C ASP A 117 0.03 -7.84 8.37
N PRO A 118 0.59 -6.75 8.93
CA PRO A 118 1.99 -6.40 8.67
C PRO A 118 2.98 -7.51 8.97
N ARG A 119 2.66 -8.41 9.89
CA ARG A 119 3.54 -9.55 10.22
C ARG A 119 3.74 -10.48 9.04
N LEU A 120 2.82 -10.49 8.08
CA LEU A 120 2.91 -11.32 6.88
C LEU A 120 3.71 -10.63 5.78
N ALA A 121 4.07 -9.37 5.95
CA ALA A 121 4.70 -8.56 4.91
C ALA A 121 5.89 -7.77 5.47
N ASN A 122 6.71 -8.38 6.30
CA ASN A 122 7.91 -7.78 6.89
C ASN A 122 7.62 -6.49 7.65
N GLN A 123 6.51 -6.47 8.38
CA GLN A 123 6.07 -5.34 9.19
C GLN A 123 5.63 -4.12 8.37
N VAL A 124 5.39 -4.30 7.09
CA VAL A 124 4.86 -3.23 6.23
C VAL A 124 3.34 -3.40 6.13
N PRO A 125 2.55 -2.38 6.46
CA PRO A 125 1.11 -2.44 6.21
C PRO A 125 0.85 -2.54 4.71
N LEU A 126 0.23 -3.63 4.30
CA LEU A 126 -0.03 -3.91 2.90
C LEU A 126 -1.53 -3.81 2.67
N PHE A 127 -1.94 -2.89 1.80
CA PHE A 127 -3.34 -2.67 1.43
C PHE A 127 -3.54 -3.20 0.02
N ILE A 128 -4.49 -4.11 -0.15
CA ILE A 128 -4.85 -4.64 -1.46
C ILE A 128 -6.27 -4.16 -1.74
N PHE A 129 -6.49 -3.55 -2.88
CA PHE A 129 -7.80 -3.00 -3.17
C PHE A 129 -8.22 -3.26 -4.61
N ASP A 130 -9.52 -3.18 -4.84
CA ASP A 130 -10.08 -3.12 -6.18
C ASP A 130 -11.14 -2.00 -6.22
N ARG A 131 -11.66 -1.75 -7.40
CA ARG A 131 -12.66 -0.69 -7.60
C ARG A 131 -14.04 -1.26 -7.93
N LYS A 132 -14.29 -2.48 -7.52
CA LYS A 132 -15.56 -3.18 -7.79
C LYS A 132 -16.59 -2.86 -6.71
N VAL A 133 -16.93 -1.62 -6.57
CA VAL A 133 -17.92 -1.18 -5.59
C VAL A 133 -19.28 -1.00 -6.24
#